data_9b32decdd67b5ea24b10c86a41e18a52
#
_entry.id   9b32decdd67b5ea24b10c86a41e18a52
#
_cell.length_a   1.000
_cell.length_b   1.000
_cell.length_c   1.000
_cell.angle_alpha   90.00
_cell.angle_beta   90.00
_cell.angle_gamma   90.00
#
_symmetry.space_group_name_H-M   'P 1'
#
loop_
_entity.id
_entity.type
_entity.pdbx_description
1 polymer ?
#
loop_
_entity_poly.entity_id
_entity_poly.type
_entity_poly.pdbx_seq_one_letter_code
_entity_poly.pdbx_strand_id
1 'polypeptide(L)'
;IGQSAERNYFGKPSGLMDQAASAFGGITKIDFADRERPDISRIAFDFRAHGYVLCAVNTHSRHDDLTPDYAAIPRDMTAVAKAFGKDVLRQVDPAAFAAPEMRKRIAQEISPVAADRAEHFFAEDERVERMAAALLAGNMPEYIRNMNASGASSRTLLRNVVPALHPERTEMASALDRAAALLEGKGAWRIHGGGFAGCI
;
A
#
# COMPACT_ATOMS: atom_id res chain seq x y z
N ILE A 1 -14.16 -10.39 14.72
CA ILE A 1 -15.12 -9.54 15.48
C ILE A 1 -15.04 -8.09 14.96
N GLY A 2 -13.89 -7.38 15.03
CA GLY A 2 -13.78 -5.97 14.65
C GLY A 2 -14.25 -5.66 13.22
N GLN A 3 -13.76 -6.40 12.21
CA GLN A 3 -14.21 -6.23 10.83
C GLN A 3 -15.71 -6.49 10.66
N SER A 4 -16.26 -7.51 11.34
CA SER A 4 -17.70 -7.80 11.32
C SER A 4 -18.51 -6.66 11.92
N ALA A 5 -18.03 -6.06 13.01
CA ALA A 5 -18.66 -4.89 13.61
C ALA A 5 -18.68 -3.70 12.63
N GLU A 6 -17.56 -3.39 12.00
CA GLU A 6 -17.47 -2.30 11.04
C GLU A 6 -18.38 -2.52 9.80
N ARG A 7 -18.39 -3.74 9.25
CA ARG A 7 -19.16 -4.05 8.05
C ARG A 7 -20.65 -4.19 8.30
N ASN A 8 -21.01 -4.94 9.33
CA ASN A 8 -22.40 -5.35 9.55
C ASN A 8 -23.21 -4.35 10.37
N TYR A 9 -22.55 -3.57 11.25
CA TYR A 9 -23.24 -2.61 12.13
C TYR A 9 -22.99 -1.16 11.70
N PHE A 10 -21.79 -0.81 11.24
CA PHE A 10 -21.49 0.55 10.78
C PHE A 10 -21.57 0.73 9.27
N GLY A 11 -21.78 -0.35 8.51
CA GLY A 11 -21.88 -0.30 7.04
C GLY A 11 -20.58 0.12 6.33
N LYS A 12 -19.43 0.12 7.02
CA LYS A 12 -18.14 0.49 6.46
C LYS A 12 -17.48 -0.72 5.77
N PRO A 13 -17.21 -0.68 4.47
CA PRO A 13 -16.58 -1.80 3.75
C PRO A 13 -15.09 -1.91 4.05
N SER A 14 -14.72 -2.10 5.33
CA SER A 14 -13.33 -2.18 5.78
C SER A 14 -12.66 -3.49 5.37
N GLY A 15 -11.33 -3.42 5.14
CA GLY A 15 -10.45 -4.59 5.01
C GLY A 15 -10.24 -5.30 6.36
N LEU A 16 -9.32 -6.27 6.39
CA LEU A 16 -8.96 -7.00 7.60
C LEU A 16 -7.58 -6.60 8.15
N MET A 17 -6.81 -5.80 7.41
CA MET A 17 -5.41 -5.51 7.71
C MET A 17 -5.22 -4.89 9.10
N ASP A 18 -5.96 -3.84 9.40
CA ASP A 18 -5.79 -3.10 10.66
C ASP A 18 -6.20 -3.94 11.87
N GLN A 19 -7.31 -4.68 11.75
CA GLN A 19 -7.80 -5.56 12.82
C GLN A 19 -6.85 -6.75 13.03
N ALA A 20 -6.30 -7.32 11.96
CA ALA A 20 -5.33 -8.41 12.05
C ALA A 20 -4.02 -7.91 12.68
N ALA A 21 -3.45 -6.80 12.19
CA ALA A 21 -2.24 -6.22 12.75
C ALA A 21 -2.38 -5.88 14.24
N SER A 22 -3.54 -5.31 14.63
CA SER A 22 -3.83 -5.00 16.04
C SER A 22 -3.95 -6.25 16.91
N ALA A 23 -4.54 -7.34 16.39
CA ALA A 23 -4.71 -8.58 17.13
C ALA A 23 -3.39 -9.36 17.29
N PHE A 24 -2.55 -9.39 16.27
CA PHE A 24 -1.27 -10.09 16.29
C PHE A 24 -0.17 -9.29 16.99
N GLY A 25 -0.22 -7.98 16.90
CA GLY A 25 0.76 -7.05 17.47
C GLY A 25 2.17 -7.19 16.89
N GLY A 26 3.00 -6.19 17.15
CA GLY A 26 4.36 -6.14 16.60
C GLY A 26 4.39 -5.90 15.10
N ILE A 27 5.38 -6.48 14.42
CA ILE A 27 5.48 -6.42 12.96
C ILE A 27 4.86 -7.69 12.38
N THR A 28 3.90 -7.53 11.50
CA THR A 28 3.20 -8.65 10.85
C THR A 28 3.30 -8.54 9.34
N LYS A 29 3.55 -9.68 8.70
CA LYS A 29 3.37 -9.89 7.28
C LYS A 29 2.03 -10.58 7.08
N ILE A 30 1.20 -10.07 6.19
CA ILE A 30 -0.15 -10.61 5.92
C ILE A 30 -0.28 -10.85 4.42
N ASP A 31 -0.53 -12.09 4.01
CA ASP A 31 -0.87 -12.46 2.63
C ASP A 31 -2.37 -12.71 2.51
N PHE A 32 -3.04 -11.95 1.66
CA PHE A 32 -4.46 -12.05 1.36
C PHE A 32 -4.77 -12.86 0.10
N ALA A 33 -3.91 -13.81 -0.29
CA ALA A 33 -4.19 -14.73 -1.41
C ALA A 33 -5.51 -15.47 -1.19
N ASP A 34 -5.76 -15.92 0.04
CA ASP A 34 -7.07 -16.32 0.53
C ASP A 34 -7.63 -15.23 1.46
N ARG A 35 -8.69 -14.57 1.00
CA ARG A 35 -9.31 -13.45 1.74
C ARG A 35 -10.08 -13.90 2.99
N GLU A 36 -10.50 -15.16 3.05
CA GLU A 36 -11.21 -15.73 4.20
C GLU A 36 -10.23 -16.28 5.24
N ARG A 37 -9.06 -16.72 4.78
CA ARG A 37 -8.00 -17.30 5.61
C ARG A 37 -6.64 -16.72 5.23
N PRO A 38 -6.40 -15.43 5.52
CA PRO A 38 -5.12 -14.81 5.23
C PRO A 38 -3.99 -15.49 5.99
N ASP A 39 -2.84 -15.65 5.32
CA ASP A 39 -1.63 -16.08 5.99
C ASP A 39 -1.00 -14.92 6.74
N ILE A 40 -0.88 -15.06 8.07
CA ILE A 40 -0.38 -14.00 8.94
C ILE A 40 0.84 -14.51 9.70
N SER A 41 1.99 -13.95 9.43
CA SER A 41 3.23 -14.26 10.09
C SER A 41 3.78 -13.06 10.86
N ARG A 42 4.31 -13.31 12.08
CA ARG A 42 4.93 -12.30 12.91
C ARG A 42 6.44 -12.26 12.66
N ILE A 43 6.97 -11.05 12.47
CA ILE A 43 8.40 -10.80 12.32
C ILE A 43 8.92 -10.24 13.65
N ALA A 44 9.82 -11.00 14.29
CA ALA A 44 10.48 -10.55 15.52
C ALA A 44 11.62 -9.58 15.16
N PHE A 45 11.37 -8.30 15.33
CA PHE A 45 12.35 -7.24 15.06
C PHE A 45 12.14 -6.04 15.99
N ASP A 46 13.23 -5.45 16.44
CA ASP A 46 13.23 -4.23 17.24
C ASP A 46 14.01 -3.13 16.53
N PHE A 47 13.29 -2.14 15.99
CA PHE A 47 13.89 -0.99 15.31
C PHE A 47 14.83 -0.21 16.22
N ARG A 48 14.52 -0.07 17.51
CA ARG A 48 15.35 0.69 18.46
C ARG A 48 16.71 0.03 18.69
N ALA A 49 16.75 -1.30 18.78
CA ALA A 49 17.99 -2.05 18.87
C ALA A 49 18.90 -1.85 17.65
N HIS A 50 18.34 -1.43 16.52
CA HIS A 50 19.09 -1.13 15.29
C HIS A 50 19.29 0.38 15.07
N GLY A 51 18.98 1.22 16.05
CA GLY A 51 19.20 2.68 15.97
C GLY A 51 18.11 3.45 15.24
N TYR A 52 16.93 2.85 15.04
CA TYR A 52 15.78 3.47 14.34
C TYR A 52 14.57 3.60 15.25
N VAL A 53 13.71 4.53 14.91
CA VAL A 53 12.38 4.68 15.51
C VAL A 53 11.33 4.74 14.42
N LEU A 54 10.17 4.14 14.68
CA LEU A 54 9.00 4.27 13.83
C LEU A 54 8.18 5.47 14.32
N CYS A 55 7.87 6.38 13.38
CA CYS A 55 7.07 7.56 13.65
C CYS A 55 5.84 7.59 12.74
N ALA A 56 4.69 7.93 13.30
CA ALA A 56 3.51 8.32 12.54
C ALA A 56 3.35 9.84 12.65
N VAL A 57 3.38 10.53 11.53
CA VAL A 57 3.28 11.99 11.46
C VAL A 57 1.94 12.36 10.86
N ASN A 58 1.09 13.02 11.66
CA ASN A 58 -0.20 13.51 11.19
C ASN A 58 0.01 14.68 10.22
N THR A 59 -0.53 14.57 9.02
CA THR A 59 -0.45 15.63 8.00
C THR A 59 -1.49 16.71 8.17
N HIS A 60 -2.43 16.54 9.11
CA HIS A 60 -3.61 17.39 9.33
C HIS A 60 -4.54 17.51 8.11
N SER A 61 -4.38 16.65 7.11
CA SER A 61 -5.30 16.56 5.98
C SER A 61 -6.62 15.92 6.40
N ARG A 62 -7.70 16.33 5.75
CA ARG A 62 -9.06 15.87 6.05
C ARG A 62 -9.46 14.72 5.15
N HIS A 63 -10.21 13.77 5.69
CA HIS A 63 -10.75 12.61 4.97
C HIS A 63 -12.09 12.89 4.29
N ASP A 64 -12.67 14.08 4.50
CA ASP A 64 -13.98 14.44 3.98
C ASP A 64 -13.97 14.40 2.44
N ASP A 65 -15.03 13.87 1.86
CA ASP A 65 -15.28 13.82 0.41
C ASP A 65 -14.27 12.99 -0.42
N LEU A 66 -13.38 12.21 0.22
CA LEU A 66 -12.37 11.39 -0.46
C LEU A 66 -12.85 9.97 -0.78
N THR A 67 -14.09 9.61 -0.44
CA THR A 67 -14.65 8.28 -0.69
C THR A 67 -14.52 7.83 -2.16
N PRO A 68 -14.77 8.69 -3.18
CA PRO A 68 -14.60 8.29 -4.57
C PRO A 68 -13.14 7.97 -4.93
N ASP A 69 -12.16 8.73 -4.41
CA ASP A 69 -10.74 8.49 -4.64
C ASP A 69 -10.31 7.16 -4.02
N TYR A 70 -10.73 6.87 -2.79
CA TYR A 70 -10.49 5.59 -2.13
C TYR A 70 -11.12 4.42 -2.90
N ALA A 71 -12.36 4.56 -3.34
CA ALA A 71 -13.09 3.51 -4.06
C ALA A 71 -12.50 3.22 -5.47
N ALA A 72 -11.87 4.20 -6.08
CA ALA A 72 -11.26 4.06 -7.41
C ALA A 72 -10.11 3.04 -7.41
N ILE A 73 -9.32 2.96 -6.34
CA ILE A 73 -8.17 2.05 -6.28
C ILE A 73 -8.59 0.57 -6.38
N PRO A 74 -9.41 0.04 -5.46
CA PRO A 74 -9.82 -1.36 -5.54
C PRO A 74 -10.69 -1.66 -6.77
N ARG A 75 -11.46 -0.69 -7.26
CA ARG A 75 -12.23 -0.83 -8.50
C ARG A 75 -11.30 -1.10 -9.69
N ASP A 76 -10.27 -0.29 -9.86
CA ASP A 76 -9.33 -0.41 -10.97
C ASP A 76 -8.52 -1.72 -10.88
N MET A 77 -8.04 -2.08 -9.68
CA MET A 77 -7.35 -3.34 -9.45
C MET A 77 -8.24 -4.56 -9.73
N THR A 78 -9.52 -4.49 -9.35
CA THR A 78 -10.48 -5.56 -9.64
C THR A 78 -10.77 -5.65 -11.14
N ALA A 79 -10.90 -4.53 -11.84
CA ALA A 79 -11.09 -4.51 -13.29
C ALA A 79 -9.91 -5.19 -14.02
N VAL A 80 -8.68 -4.91 -13.60
CA VAL A 80 -7.49 -5.59 -14.14
C VAL A 80 -7.51 -7.08 -13.83
N ALA A 81 -7.81 -7.50 -12.61
CA ALA A 81 -7.91 -8.91 -12.24
C ALA A 81 -8.94 -9.66 -13.12
N LYS A 82 -10.11 -9.02 -13.37
CA LYS A 82 -11.15 -9.58 -14.23
C LYS A 82 -10.70 -9.75 -15.68
N ALA A 83 -9.82 -8.90 -16.21
CA ALA A 83 -9.24 -9.08 -17.55
C ALA A 83 -8.40 -10.36 -17.68
N PHE A 84 -7.93 -10.91 -16.54
CA PHE A 84 -7.25 -12.22 -16.45
C PHE A 84 -8.19 -13.35 -15.98
N GLY A 85 -9.50 -13.13 -15.88
CA GLY A 85 -10.45 -14.11 -15.38
C GLY A 85 -10.29 -14.42 -13.88
N LYS A 86 -9.75 -13.47 -13.10
CA LYS A 86 -9.52 -13.60 -11.67
C LYS A 86 -10.37 -12.61 -10.87
N ASP A 87 -10.54 -12.89 -9.57
CA ASP A 87 -11.30 -12.01 -8.67
C ASP A 87 -10.44 -10.91 -8.05
N VAL A 88 -9.16 -11.20 -7.83
CA VAL A 88 -8.19 -10.27 -7.24
C VAL A 88 -6.84 -10.39 -7.92
N LEU A 89 -6.05 -9.32 -7.92
CA LEU A 89 -4.71 -9.30 -8.55
C LEU A 89 -3.76 -10.33 -7.95
N ARG A 90 -3.91 -10.68 -6.67
CA ARG A 90 -3.07 -11.70 -6.02
C ARG A 90 -3.19 -13.10 -6.66
N GLN A 91 -4.25 -13.35 -7.43
CA GLN A 91 -4.46 -14.61 -8.17
C GLN A 91 -3.93 -14.55 -9.60
N VAL A 92 -3.50 -13.40 -10.08
CA VAL A 92 -2.94 -13.20 -11.40
C VAL A 92 -1.45 -13.51 -11.38
N ASP A 93 -0.97 -14.25 -12.37
CA ASP A 93 0.47 -14.46 -12.56
C ASP A 93 1.16 -13.12 -12.89
N PRO A 94 2.12 -12.66 -12.07
CA PRO A 94 2.85 -11.43 -12.33
C PRO A 94 3.55 -11.42 -13.70
N ALA A 95 4.06 -12.56 -14.17
CA ALA A 95 4.72 -12.67 -15.46
C ALA A 95 3.73 -12.47 -16.62
N ALA A 96 2.49 -12.93 -16.46
CA ALA A 96 1.43 -12.70 -17.45
C ALA A 96 1.05 -11.21 -17.56
N PHE A 97 1.04 -10.49 -16.44
CA PHE A 97 0.81 -9.03 -16.44
C PHE A 97 2.01 -8.27 -17.03
N ALA A 98 3.24 -8.67 -16.71
CA ALA A 98 4.47 -7.99 -17.14
C ALA A 98 4.73 -8.08 -18.65
N ALA A 99 4.02 -8.95 -19.39
CA ALA A 99 4.13 -9.01 -20.84
C ALA A 99 3.77 -7.65 -21.48
N PRO A 100 4.64 -7.04 -22.30
CA PRO A 100 4.48 -5.66 -22.79
C PRO A 100 3.12 -5.42 -23.48
N GLU A 101 2.64 -6.39 -24.26
CA GLU A 101 1.36 -6.30 -24.97
C GLU A 101 0.17 -6.33 -23.98
N MET A 102 0.29 -7.05 -22.87
CA MET A 102 -0.79 -7.16 -21.89
C MET A 102 -0.97 -5.85 -21.13
N ARG A 103 0.15 -5.24 -20.65
CA ARG A 103 0.08 -3.94 -19.99
C ARG A 103 -0.52 -2.86 -20.90
N LYS A 104 -0.11 -2.85 -22.19
CA LYS A 104 -0.65 -1.94 -23.19
C LYS A 104 -2.15 -2.17 -23.43
N ARG A 105 -2.57 -3.42 -23.54
CA ARG A 105 -3.97 -3.81 -23.68
C ARG A 105 -4.79 -3.32 -22.48
N ILE A 106 -4.35 -3.54 -21.26
CA ILE A 106 -5.03 -3.07 -20.04
C ILE A 106 -5.15 -1.54 -20.06
N ALA A 107 -4.08 -0.82 -20.44
CA ALA A 107 -4.11 0.63 -20.52
C ALA A 107 -5.13 1.15 -21.56
N GLN A 108 -5.33 0.42 -22.65
CA GLN A 108 -6.30 0.75 -23.71
C GLN A 108 -7.74 0.35 -23.36
N GLU A 109 -7.95 -0.87 -22.84
CA GLU A 109 -9.28 -1.43 -22.60
C GLU A 109 -9.91 -0.96 -21.27
N ILE A 110 -9.09 -0.66 -20.26
CA ILE A 110 -9.54 -0.21 -18.95
C ILE A 110 -9.13 1.24 -18.73
N SER A 111 -7.87 1.48 -18.39
CA SER A 111 -7.26 2.81 -18.32
C SER A 111 -5.74 2.72 -18.06
N PRO A 112 -4.97 3.76 -18.44
CA PRO A 112 -3.55 3.85 -18.05
C PRO A 112 -3.36 3.83 -16.52
N VAL A 113 -4.27 4.47 -15.76
CA VAL A 113 -4.21 4.50 -14.29
C VAL A 113 -4.42 3.11 -13.70
N ALA A 114 -5.34 2.31 -14.25
CA ALA A 114 -5.56 0.94 -13.80
C ALA A 114 -4.33 0.05 -14.06
N ALA A 115 -3.66 0.24 -15.21
CA ALA A 115 -2.41 -0.45 -15.51
C ALA A 115 -1.28 -0.06 -14.53
N ASP A 116 -1.14 1.24 -14.21
CA ASP A 116 -0.17 1.75 -13.24
C ASP A 116 -0.45 1.18 -11.84
N ARG A 117 -1.70 1.16 -11.40
CA ARG A 117 -2.13 0.60 -10.10
C ARG A 117 -1.85 -0.89 -9.98
N ALA A 118 -2.06 -1.65 -11.06
CA ALA A 118 -1.73 -3.07 -11.09
C ALA A 118 -0.21 -3.29 -11.04
N GLU A 119 0.57 -2.50 -11.77
CA GLU A 119 2.04 -2.52 -11.69
C GLU A 119 2.53 -2.22 -10.26
N HIS A 120 1.96 -1.21 -9.62
CA HIS A 120 2.21 -0.95 -8.20
C HIS A 120 1.95 -2.17 -7.34
N PHE A 121 0.78 -2.82 -7.51
CA PHE A 121 0.39 -3.99 -6.72
C PHE A 121 1.43 -5.10 -6.80
N PHE A 122 1.83 -5.51 -8.02
CA PHE A 122 2.80 -6.60 -8.19
C PHE A 122 4.18 -6.23 -7.65
N ALA A 123 4.61 -4.98 -7.83
CA ALA A 123 5.86 -4.50 -7.27
C ALA A 123 5.84 -4.44 -5.74
N GLU A 124 4.69 -4.12 -5.12
CA GLU A 124 4.54 -4.12 -3.66
C GLU A 124 4.53 -5.54 -3.09
N ASP A 125 3.86 -6.47 -3.76
CA ASP A 125 3.83 -7.87 -3.34
C ASP A 125 5.26 -8.43 -3.22
N GLU A 126 6.11 -8.16 -4.23
CA GLU A 126 7.52 -8.53 -4.20
C GLU A 126 8.31 -7.76 -3.13
N ARG A 127 8.03 -6.47 -2.93
CA ARG A 127 8.70 -5.65 -1.89
C ARG A 127 8.39 -6.16 -0.48
N VAL A 128 7.17 -6.60 -0.21
CA VAL A 128 6.81 -7.15 1.10
C VAL A 128 7.70 -8.33 1.46
N GLU A 129 7.95 -9.23 0.51
CA GLU A 129 8.86 -10.38 0.72
C GLU A 129 10.29 -9.91 1.00
N ARG A 130 10.81 -8.98 0.20
CA ARG A 130 12.15 -8.42 0.39
C ARG A 130 12.30 -7.70 1.74
N MET A 131 11.27 -6.93 2.13
CA MET A 131 11.27 -6.20 3.41
C MET A 131 11.22 -7.17 4.59
N ALA A 132 10.39 -8.21 4.52
CA ALA A 132 10.33 -9.25 5.54
C ALA A 132 11.69 -9.97 5.69
N ALA A 133 12.30 -10.36 4.58
CA ALA A 133 13.62 -10.99 4.58
C ALA A 133 14.71 -10.04 5.13
N ALA A 134 14.66 -8.76 4.78
CA ALA A 134 15.59 -7.76 5.27
C ALA A 134 15.50 -7.58 6.80
N LEU A 135 14.30 -7.54 7.37
CA LEU A 135 14.10 -7.46 8.82
C LEU A 135 14.63 -8.73 9.52
N LEU A 136 14.30 -9.91 9.01
CA LEU A 136 14.78 -11.18 9.57
C LEU A 136 16.31 -11.29 9.55
N ALA A 137 16.96 -10.70 8.54
CA ALA A 137 18.42 -10.65 8.41
C ALA A 137 19.07 -9.47 9.16
N GLY A 138 18.30 -8.56 9.77
CA GLY A 138 18.82 -7.33 10.38
C GLY A 138 19.39 -6.33 9.34
N ASN A 139 19.03 -6.48 8.06
CA ASN A 139 19.53 -5.65 6.96
C ASN A 139 18.73 -4.36 6.80
N MET A 140 18.96 -3.39 7.68
CA MET A 140 18.27 -2.10 7.66
C MET A 140 18.47 -1.29 6.36
N PRO A 141 19.67 -1.24 5.74
CA PRO A 141 19.81 -0.56 4.45
C PRO A 141 18.88 -1.10 3.36
N GLU A 142 18.69 -2.43 3.28
CA GLU A 142 17.77 -3.05 2.32
C GLU A 142 16.31 -2.72 2.65
N TYR A 143 15.93 -2.81 3.93
CA TYR A 143 14.60 -2.43 4.39
C TYR A 143 14.26 -0.98 4.02
N ILE A 144 15.16 -0.03 4.31
CA ILE A 144 14.98 1.39 4.03
C ILE A 144 14.85 1.65 2.52
N ARG A 145 15.69 1.00 1.68
CA ARG A 145 15.57 1.13 0.22
C ARG A 145 14.20 0.69 -0.29
N ASN A 146 13.71 -0.46 0.17
CA ASN A 146 12.40 -0.98 -0.23
C ASN A 146 11.26 -0.11 0.29
N MET A 147 11.35 0.41 1.51
CA MET A 147 10.36 1.33 2.08
C MET A 147 10.26 2.62 1.26
N ASN A 148 11.38 3.23 0.90
CA ASN A 148 11.42 4.43 0.06
C ASN A 148 10.91 4.15 -1.37
N ALA A 149 11.28 2.99 -1.95
CA ALA A 149 10.75 2.56 -3.25
C ALA A 149 9.24 2.35 -3.22
N SER A 150 8.70 1.82 -2.13
CA SER A 150 7.25 1.70 -1.89
C SER A 150 6.58 3.08 -1.83
N GLY A 151 7.16 4.05 -1.11
CA GLY A 151 6.67 5.43 -1.06
C GLY A 151 6.66 6.10 -2.43
N ALA A 152 7.72 5.94 -3.22
CA ALA A 152 7.81 6.46 -4.58
C ALA A 152 6.75 5.82 -5.50
N SER A 153 6.58 4.50 -5.42
CA SER A 153 5.57 3.76 -6.18
C SER A 153 4.14 4.17 -5.80
N SER A 154 3.87 4.42 -4.52
CA SER A 154 2.59 4.97 -4.05
C SER A 154 2.29 6.32 -4.71
N ARG A 155 3.28 7.21 -4.80
CA ARG A 155 3.13 8.54 -5.42
C ARG A 155 2.89 8.45 -6.93
N THR A 156 3.66 7.63 -7.64
CA THR A 156 3.72 7.63 -9.12
C THR A 156 2.75 6.67 -9.78
N LEU A 157 2.58 5.48 -9.23
CA LEU A 157 1.79 4.39 -9.82
C LEU A 157 0.43 4.23 -9.14
N LEU A 158 0.39 4.11 -7.81
CA LEU A 158 -0.89 4.01 -7.09
C LEU A 158 -1.67 5.32 -7.12
N ARG A 159 -0.95 6.46 -7.12
CA ARG A 159 -1.49 7.82 -7.16
C ARG A 159 -2.43 8.10 -5.99
N ASN A 160 -1.99 7.76 -4.79
CA ASN A 160 -2.76 7.94 -3.56
C ASN A 160 -2.18 9.04 -2.63
N VAL A 161 -1.36 9.95 -3.18
CA VAL A 161 -0.78 11.08 -2.43
C VAL A 161 -1.66 12.33 -2.51
N VAL A 162 -2.10 12.70 -3.72
CA VAL A 162 -2.98 13.84 -3.96
C VAL A 162 -4.30 13.31 -4.50
N PRO A 163 -5.45 13.69 -3.91
CA PRO A 163 -6.75 13.28 -4.42
C PRO A 163 -6.99 13.80 -5.84
N ALA A 164 -7.49 12.96 -6.73
CA ALA A 164 -7.74 13.36 -8.12
C ALA A 164 -8.87 14.39 -8.23
N LEU A 165 -9.88 14.30 -7.35
CA LEU A 165 -11.00 15.23 -7.30
C LEU A 165 -10.69 16.53 -6.52
N HIS A 166 -9.61 16.55 -5.76
CA HIS A 166 -9.16 17.67 -4.93
C HIS A 166 -7.66 17.92 -5.09
N PRO A 167 -7.19 18.31 -6.28
CA PRO A 167 -5.75 18.50 -6.55
C PRO A 167 -5.13 19.64 -5.74
N GLU A 168 -5.93 20.53 -5.17
CA GLU A 168 -5.50 21.59 -4.26
C GLU A 168 -5.08 21.06 -2.87
N ARG A 169 -5.50 19.85 -2.49
CA ARG A 169 -5.15 19.24 -1.19
C ARG A 169 -3.77 18.59 -1.28
N THR A 170 -2.75 19.34 -0.91
CA THR A 170 -1.33 18.95 -1.05
C THR A 170 -0.63 18.68 0.27
N GLU A 171 -1.35 18.63 1.38
CA GLU A 171 -0.79 18.46 2.73
C GLU A 171 0.02 17.17 2.85
N MET A 172 -0.51 16.06 2.32
CA MET A 172 0.17 14.76 2.27
C MET A 172 1.46 14.84 1.43
N ALA A 173 1.39 15.43 0.25
CA ALA A 173 2.54 15.61 -0.64
C ALA A 173 3.61 16.47 0.04
N SER A 174 3.21 17.60 0.64
CA SER A 174 4.10 18.50 1.35
C SER A 174 4.79 17.83 2.55
N ALA A 175 4.05 17.01 3.31
CA ALA A 175 4.62 16.26 4.43
C ALA A 175 5.65 15.23 3.96
N LEU A 176 5.37 14.50 2.87
CA LEU A 176 6.31 13.55 2.27
C LEU A 176 7.57 14.25 1.75
N ASP A 177 7.43 15.41 1.10
CA ASP A 177 8.58 16.17 0.58
C ASP A 177 9.47 16.70 1.72
N ARG A 178 8.85 17.15 2.83
CA ARG A 178 9.61 17.53 4.05
C ARG A 178 10.29 16.33 4.70
N ALA A 179 9.62 15.18 4.78
CA ALA A 179 10.22 13.96 5.31
C ALA A 179 11.40 13.52 4.43
N ALA A 180 11.27 13.60 3.10
CA ALA A 180 12.35 13.31 2.17
C ALA A 180 13.59 14.19 2.46
N ALA A 181 13.41 15.51 2.56
CA ALA A 181 14.51 16.44 2.81
C ALA A 181 15.23 16.19 4.16
N LEU A 182 14.49 15.72 5.18
CA LEU A 182 15.03 15.47 6.52
C LEU A 182 15.69 14.10 6.65
N LEU A 183 15.17 13.09 5.95
CA LEU A 183 15.52 11.67 6.15
C LEU A 183 16.37 11.09 5.03
N GLU A 184 16.66 11.84 3.97
CA GLU A 184 17.51 11.38 2.88
C GLU A 184 18.85 10.85 3.41
N GLY A 185 19.20 9.61 3.03
CA GLY A 185 20.39 8.92 3.51
C GLY A 185 20.36 8.44 4.97
N LYS A 186 19.28 8.73 5.73
CA LYS A 186 19.17 8.42 7.16
C LYS A 186 18.02 7.51 7.53
N GLY A 187 16.96 7.50 6.72
CA GLY A 187 15.74 6.77 7.04
C GLY A 187 14.84 6.56 5.85
N ALA A 188 13.60 6.25 6.13
CA ALA A 188 12.57 6.03 5.14
C ALA A 188 11.29 6.80 5.46
N TRP A 189 10.50 7.08 4.43
CA TRP A 189 9.22 7.77 4.53
C TRP A 189 8.25 7.25 3.49
N ARG A 190 7.00 7.14 3.86
CA ARG A 190 5.92 6.79 2.95
C ARG A 190 4.56 7.14 3.55
N ILE A 191 3.53 7.04 2.76
CA ILE A 191 2.15 7.10 3.24
C ILE A 191 1.89 5.95 4.21
N HIS A 192 1.17 6.23 5.28
CA HIS A 192 0.58 5.23 6.15
C HIS A 192 -0.89 5.00 5.74
N GLY A 193 -1.27 3.73 5.52
CA GLY A 193 -2.64 3.34 5.15
C GLY A 193 -3.01 3.65 3.69
N GLY A 194 -4.27 4.03 3.47
CA GLY A 194 -4.86 4.21 2.12
C GLY A 194 -4.39 5.44 1.36
N GLY A 195 -3.77 6.39 2.02
CA GLY A 195 -3.29 7.63 1.41
C GLY A 195 -4.34 8.73 1.34
N PHE A 196 -4.12 9.68 0.47
CA PHE A 196 -4.89 10.92 0.23
C PHE A 196 -4.98 11.84 1.44
N ALA A 197 -5.10 11.31 2.64
CA ALA A 197 -5.17 12.04 3.91
C ALA A 197 -4.63 11.18 5.06
N GLY A 198 -4.50 11.76 6.27
CA GLY A 198 -4.09 11.08 7.49
C GLY A 198 -2.62 11.24 7.82
N CYS A 199 -1.87 10.14 7.87
CA CYS A 199 -0.48 10.10 8.34
C CYS A 199 0.51 9.63 7.26
N ILE A 200 1.75 10.04 7.42
CA ILE A 200 2.92 9.46 6.77
C ILE A 200 3.77 8.69 7.78
#